data_db74276ee2070eb148613517c601b29c
#
_entry.id   db74276ee2070eb148613517c601b29c
#
_cell.length_a   1.000
_cell.length_b   1.000
_cell.length_c   1.000
_cell.angle_alpha   90.00
_cell.angle_beta   90.00
_cell.angle_gamma   90.00
#
_symmetry.space_group_name_H-M   'P 1'
#
loop_
_entity.id
_entity.type
_entity.pdbx_description
1 polymer ?
#
loop_
_entity_poly.entity_id
_entity_poly.type
_entity_poly.pdbx_seq_one_letter_code
_entity_poly.pdbx_strand_id
1 'polypeptide(L)'
;MKKALGMIIRSLDSETELMGFIENAEKFGHRLDCVIVAYTCQLDPSVERKLSEKLPFYAVNINNPQYCKEQLQLRGVSDTAMKVLLECPVDTKAGLVPYGFNRMMVVMEAILRGMDTLFFIDSDVYPRVLKKNGDKPLLEDIDFFGAHLHYLNSGAQVTTGEYSGYNILPHASFDGMADLLTGVQKQSMLEYWKKSSEHRCLIFQEEQPEAKPCKKVLGGNMAIQLSAFSQLPPFFSSHYTLDGVLFLCRGEDTMLGLEIAKGGITCTDIGLNPLHDTYKNFPVEPNLRDDKSVQDRFYYACTGWVGRNPLFNYLLGNDLEATREHQRECLERGLASLAEYTGNPRFNGVLKNFDVSWGSLDRYINEFKQVSKAWKEFNDRI
;
A
#
# COMPACT_ATOMS: atom_id res chain seq x y z
N MET A 1 -1.20 24.76 8.45
CA MET A 1 -1.34 23.47 7.75
C MET A 1 -1.72 22.42 8.77
N LYS A 2 -2.95 21.88 8.67
CA LYS A 2 -3.48 20.82 9.54
C LYS A 2 -3.00 19.46 9.04
N LYS A 3 -2.54 18.61 9.94
CA LYS A 3 -1.82 17.36 9.63
C LYS A 3 -2.53 16.16 10.26
N ALA A 4 -2.86 15.16 9.43
CA ALA A 4 -3.41 13.90 9.88
C ALA A 4 -2.41 12.75 9.68
N LEU A 5 -2.42 11.79 10.60
CA LEU A 5 -1.80 10.48 10.41
C LEU A 5 -2.87 9.48 10.00
N GLY A 6 -2.69 8.81 8.89
CA GLY A 6 -3.62 7.83 8.35
C GLY A 6 -3.06 6.41 8.36
N MET A 7 -3.88 5.44 8.74
CA MET A 7 -3.54 4.01 8.70
C MET A 7 -4.74 3.19 8.24
N ILE A 8 -4.45 2.06 7.58
CA ILE A 8 -5.46 1.04 7.27
C ILE A 8 -5.12 -0.25 7.99
N ILE A 9 -6.12 -0.92 8.54
CA ILE A 9 -5.90 -2.15 9.32
C ILE A 9 -7.09 -3.09 9.22
N ARG A 10 -6.85 -4.38 9.44
CA ARG A 10 -7.93 -5.37 9.55
C ARG A 10 -8.72 -5.18 10.84
N SER A 11 -8.04 -5.20 11.96
CA SER A 11 -8.58 -4.97 13.31
C SER A 11 -7.62 -4.09 14.08
N LEU A 12 -8.13 -3.11 14.81
CA LEU A 12 -7.34 -2.28 15.70
C LEU A 12 -7.50 -2.81 17.13
N ASP A 13 -6.61 -3.70 17.50
CA ASP A 13 -6.54 -4.39 18.81
C ASP A 13 -5.30 -4.01 19.64
N SER A 14 -4.43 -3.17 19.08
CA SER A 14 -3.26 -2.58 19.75
C SER A 14 -3.07 -1.13 19.32
N GLU A 15 -2.65 -0.30 20.26
CA GLU A 15 -2.26 1.08 19.99
C GLU A 15 -0.78 1.25 19.61
N THR A 16 0.01 0.19 19.73
CA THR A 16 1.49 0.25 19.74
C THR A 16 2.08 0.97 18.54
N GLU A 17 1.65 0.60 17.33
CA GLU A 17 2.22 1.16 16.10
C GLU A 17 1.86 2.65 15.96
N LEU A 18 0.60 3.00 16.22
CA LEU A 18 0.14 4.40 16.17
C LEU A 18 0.79 5.25 17.25
N MET A 19 0.89 4.71 18.48
CA MET A 19 1.57 5.41 19.59
C MET A 19 3.03 5.66 19.26
N GLY A 20 3.73 4.71 18.63
CA GLY A 20 5.11 4.89 18.20
C GLY A 20 5.29 6.09 17.27
N PHE A 21 4.35 6.34 16.33
CA PHE A 21 4.37 7.51 15.46
C PHE A 21 3.93 8.81 16.19
N ILE A 22 2.96 8.74 17.08
CA ILE A 22 2.54 9.90 17.89
C ILE A 22 3.71 10.36 18.77
N GLU A 23 4.36 9.44 19.48
CA GLU A 23 5.53 9.73 20.32
C GLU A 23 6.73 10.21 19.48
N ASN A 24 6.89 9.69 18.27
CA ASN A 24 7.90 10.18 17.33
C ASN A 24 7.64 11.64 16.94
N ALA A 25 6.40 11.99 16.62
CA ALA A 25 6.04 13.37 16.34
C ALA A 25 6.36 14.29 17.54
N GLU A 26 5.95 13.90 18.75
CA GLU A 26 6.23 14.66 19.99
C GLU A 26 7.74 14.81 20.22
N LYS A 27 8.50 13.72 20.10
CA LYS A 27 9.96 13.68 20.29
C LYS A 27 10.70 14.67 19.38
N PHE A 28 10.26 14.81 18.13
CA PHE A 28 10.88 15.71 17.15
C PHE A 28 10.17 17.07 17.02
N GLY A 29 9.25 17.37 17.94
CA GLY A 29 8.59 18.69 18.01
C GLY A 29 7.53 18.92 16.94
N HIS A 30 7.00 17.86 16.33
CA HIS A 30 5.90 17.96 15.37
C HIS A 30 4.54 17.81 16.08
N ARG A 31 3.55 18.55 15.55
CA ARG A 31 2.17 18.44 16.01
C ARG A 31 1.32 17.79 14.93
N LEU A 32 0.64 16.73 15.30
CA LEU A 32 -0.46 16.14 14.53
C LEU A 32 -1.79 16.73 15.04
N ASP A 33 -2.74 16.97 14.12
CA ASP A 33 -4.06 17.46 14.48
C ASP A 33 -5.04 16.31 14.71
N CYS A 34 -4.84 15.16 14.08
CA CYS A 34 -5.62 13.95 14.32
C CYS A 34 -4.94 12.68 13.80
N VAL A 35 -5.48 11.54 14.23
CA VAL A 35 -5.25 10.21 13.63
C VAL A 35 -6.54 9.71 13.01
N ILE A 36 -6.46 9.11 11.81
CA ILE A 36 -7.58 8.51 11.07
C ILE A 36 -7.23 7.08 10.75
N VAL A 37 -8.04 6.12 11.21
CA VAL A 37 -7.81 4.70 10.95
C VAL A 37 -9.03 4.08 10.28
N ALA A 38 -8.86 3.56 9.07
CA ALA A 38 -9.88 2.73 8.43
C ALA A 38 -9.67 1.26 8.81
N TYR A 39 -10.68 0.65 9.42
CA TYR A 39 -10.65 -0.75 9.85
C TYR A 39 -11.77 -1.57 9.23
N THR A 40 -11.52 -2.87 9.07
CA THR A 40 -12.42 -3.78 8.37
C THR A 40 -13.27 -4.63 9.32
N CYS A 41 -12.68 -5.19 10.39
CA CYS A 41 -13.33 -6.17 11.27
C CYS A 41 -13.68 -5.58 12.63
N GLN A 42 -12.69 -5.27 13.45
CA GLN A 42 -12.88 -4.92 14.85
C GLN A 42 -12.07 -3.69 15.26
N LEU A 43 -12.64 -2.93 16.19
CA LEU A 43 -11.99 -1.87 16.93
C LEU A 43 -12.15 -2.21 18.42
N ASP A 44 -11.01 -2.29 19.15
CA ASP A 44 -11.04 -2.42 20.60
C ASP A 44 -11.36 -1.06 21.23
N PRO A 45 -12.47 -0.91 21.99
CA PRO A 45 -12.82 0.36 22.61
C PRO A 45 -11.77 0.89 23.60
N SER A 46 -10.94 0.00 24.17
CA SER A 46 -9.86 0.42 25.08
C SER A 46 -8.72 1.08 24.31
N VAL A 47 -8.41 0.59 23.11
CA VAL A 47 -7.42 1.16 22.20
C VAL A 47 -7.90 2.52 21.69
N GLU A 48 -9.16 2.60 21.25
CA GLU A 48 -9.78 3.85 20.81
C GLU A 48 -9.70 4.93 21.90
N ARG A 49 -10.04 4.58 23.14
CA ARG A 49 -9.97 5.51 24.27
C ARG A 49 -8.55 6.00 24.52
N LYS A 50 -7.56 5.12 24.58
CA LYS A 50 -6.15 5.48 24.79
C LYS A 50 -5.62 6.43 23.73
N LEU A 51 -5.94 6.17 22.46
CA LEU A 51 -5.54 7.03 21.35
C LEU A 51 -6.26 8.39 21.43
N SER A 52 -7.55 8.41 21.77
CA SER A 52 -8.35 9.63 21.92
C SER A 52 -7.91 10.51 23.09
N GLU A 53 -7.26 9.94 24.13
CA GLU A 53 -6.65 10.70 25.23
C GLU A 53 -5.42 11.49 24.79
N LYS A 54 -4.76 11.09 23.70
CA LYS A 54 -3.56 11.75 23.16
C LYS A 54 -3.87 12.87 22.18
N LEU A 55 -4.73 12.60 21.21
CA LEU A 55 -5.15 13.56 20.18
C LEU A 55 -6.49 13.11 19.55
N PRO A 56 -7.16 13.99 18.78
CA PRO A 56 -8.38 13.61 18.06
C PRO A 56 -8.16 12.35 17.23
N PHE A 57 -8.93 11.31 17.53
CA PHE A 57 -8.86 10.01 16.88
C PHE A 57 -10.19 9.70 16.17
N TYR A 58 -10.09 9.26 14.91
CA TYR A 58 -11.24 8.95 14.07
C TYR A 58 -11.12 7.56 13.49
N ALA A 59 -11.95 6.65 13.98
CA ALA A 59 -12.04 5.28 13.50
C ALA A 59 -13.13 5.18 12.43
N VAL A 60 -12.75 4.79 11.23
CA VAL A 60 -13.65 4.62 10.08
C VAL A 60 -13.95 3.13 9.89
N ASN A 61 -15.15 2.70 10.26
CA ASN A 61 -15.63 1.38 9.89
C ASN A 61 -15.99 1.37 8.41
N ILE A 62 -15.23 0.66 7.58
CA ILE A 62 -15.46 0.66 6.13
C ILE A 62 -16.78 0.02 5.70
N ASN A 63 -17.40 -0.80 6.54
CA ASN A 63 -18.70 -1.42 6.27
C ASN A 63 -19.86 -0.47 6.62
N ASN A 64 -19.61 0.60 7.38
CA ASN A 64 -20.56 1.62 7.74
C ASN A 64 -19.88 2.97 8.03
N PRO A 65 -19.37 3.67 7.01
CA PRO A 65 -18.65 4.94 7.16
C PRO A 65 -19.63 6.10 7.39
N GLN A 66 -20.24 6.14 8.58
CA GLN A 66 -21.37 6.99 8.89
C GLN A 66 -21.06 8.49 8.72
N TYR A 67 -19.91 8.96 9.24
CA TYR A 67 -19.55 10.37 9.11
C TYR A 67 -19.38 10.79 7.64
N CYS A 68 -18.65 10.00 6.84
CA CYS A 68 -18.53 10.28 5.41
C CYS A 68 -19.89 10.35 4.73
N LYS A 69 -20.78 9.40 5.03
CA LYS A 69 -22.14 9.36 4.47
C LYS A 69 -22.92 10.64 4.77
N GLU A 70 -22.96 11.04 6.04
CA GLU A 70 -23.66 12.27 6.47
C GLU A 70 -23.08 13.52 5.79
N GLN A 71 -21.75 13.61 5.73
CA GLN A 71 -21.09 14.75 5.10
C GLN A 71 -21.31 14.83 3.59
N LEU A 72 -21.34 13.71 2.89
CA LEU A 72 -21.63 13.67 1.46
C LEU A 72 -23.09 14.06 1.18
N GLN A 73 -24.04 13.60 1.99
CA GLN A 73 -25.46 13.99 1.91
C GLN A 73 -25.62 15.50 2.11
N LEU A 74 -25.01 16.07 3.14
CA LEU A 74 -25.07 17.51 3.43
C LEU A 74 -24.53 18.37 2.27
N ARG A 75 -23.57 17.85 1.50
CA ARG A 75 -23.00 18.54 0.34
C ARG A 75 -23.74 18.27 -0.97
N GLY A 76 -24.79 17.46 -0.94
CA GLY A 76 -25.59 17.15 -2.11
C GLY A 76 -24.85 16.29 -3.15
N VAL A 77 -23.97 15.41 -2.71
CA VAL A 77 -23.39 14.36 -3.57
C VAL A 77 -24.50 13.38 -3.94
N SER A 78 -24.56 12.96 -5.21
CA SER A 78 -25.64 12.09 -5.69
C SER A 78 -25.61 10.69 -5.03
N ASP A 79 -26.80 10.08 -4.89
CA ASP A 79 -26.91 8.71 -4.35
C ASP A 79 -26.07 7.70 -5.14
N THR A 80 -25.96 7.89 -6.46
CA THR A 80 -25.13 7.05 -7.31
C THR A 80 -23.65 7.17 -6.96
N ALA A 81 -23.14 8.39 -6.78
CA ALA A 81 -21.75 8.61 -6.39
C ALA A 81 -21.51 8.12 -4.96
N MET A 82 -22.42 8.41 -4.03
CA MET A 82 -22.33 7.91 -2.65
C MET A 82 -22.29 6.38 -2.60
N LYS A 83 -23.10 5.69 -3.38
CA LYS A 83 -23.07 4.24 -3.47
C LYS A 83 -21.69 3.74 -3.88
N VAL A 84 -21.11 4.30 -4.95
CA VAL A 84 -19.78 3.90 -5.45
C VAL A 84 -18.66 4.19 -4.45
N LEU A 85 -18.75 5.31 -3.72
CA LEU A 85 -17.69 5.75 -2.80
C LEU A 85 -17.78 5.12 -1.40
N LEU A 86 -18.96 4.69 -0.96
CA LEU A 86 -19.17 4.25 0.43
C LEU A 86 -19.49 2.76 0.57
N GLU A 87 -19.90 2.08 -0.50
CA GLU A 87 -20.15 0.64 -0.43
C GLU A 87 -18.87 -0.11 -0.71
N CYS A 88 -18.40 -0.89 0.28
CA CYS A 88 -17.23 -1.74 0.13
C CYS A 88 -17.46 -2.76 -1.01
N PRO A 89 -16.56 -2.84 -2.00
CA PRO A 89 -16.77 -3.68 -3.18
C PRO A 89 -16.63 -5.19 -2.90
N VAL A 90 -16.25 -5.58 -1.69
CA VAL A 90 -16.01 -6.97 -1.30
C VAL A 90 -16.68 -7.31 0.04
N ASP A 91 -17.05 -8.57 0.22
CA ASP A 91 -17.48 -9.07 1.53
C ASP A 91 -16.28 -9.17 2.48
N THR A 92 -16.29 -8.36 3.51
CA THR A 92 -15.20 -8.28 4.50
C THR A 92 -15.32 -9.28 5.64
N LYS A 93 -16.41 -10.08 5.71
CA LYS A 93 -16.63 -11.07 6.78
C LYS A 93 -15.50 -12.10 6.89
N ALA A 94 -14.86 -12.41 5.77
CA ALA A 94 -13.67 -13.27 5.75
C ALA A 94 -12.38 -12.57 6.26
N GLY A 95 -12.48 -11.31 6.72
CA GLY A 95 -11.35 -10.52 7.22
C GLY A 95 -10.43 -9.98 6.13
N LEU A 96 -10.91 -9.87 4.91
CA LEU A 96 -10.18 -9.24 3.80
C LEU A 96 -10.07 -7.74 4.02
N VAL A 97 -8.91 -7.17 3.69
CA VAL A 97 -8.66 -5.72 3.76
C VAL A 97 -8.57 -5.17 2.33
N PRO A 98 -9.63 -4.53 1.80
CA PRO A 98 -9.60 -3.94 0.46
C PRO A 98 -8.76 -2.65 0.48
N TYR A 99 -7.45 -2.79 0.28
CA TYR A 99 -6.46 -1.72 0.48
C TYR A 99 -6.82 -0.40 -0.18
N GLY A 100 -7.17 -0.41 -1.47
CA GLY A 100 -7.53 0.81 -2.20
C GLY A 100 -8.77 1.49 -1.62
N PHE A 101 -9.80 0.71 -1.28
CA PHE A 101 -11.01 1.24 -0.67
C PHE A 101 -10.76 1.84 0.72
N ASN A 102 -10.01 1.11 1.57
CA ASN A 102 -9.68 1.59 2.91
C ASN A 102 -8.85 2.88 2.87
N ARG A 103 -7.85 2.98 1.96
CA ARG A 103 -7.07 4.22 1.81
C ARG A 103 -7.92 5.36 1.26
N MET A 104 -8.82 5.09 0.32
CA MET A 104 -9.78 6.09 -0.18
C MET A 104 -10.63 6.63 0.98
N MET A 105 -11.11 5.77 1.89
CA MET A 105 -11.89 6.19 3.06
C MET A 105 -11.09 7.07 4.01
N VAL A 106 -9.82 6.76 4.27
CA VAL A 106 -8.93 7.62 5.09
C VAL A 106 -8.75 9.00 4.44
N VAL A 107 -8.50 9.04 3.12
CA VAL A 107 -8.37 10.31 2.38
C VAL A 107 -9.66 11.11 2.44
N MET A 108 -10.80 10.49 2.17
CA MET A 108 -12.11 11.15 2.20
C MET A 108 -12.39 11.74 3.59
N GLU A 109 -12.18 10.96 4.64
CA GLU A 109 -12.35 11.40 6.02
C GLU A 109 -11.46 12.60 6.35
N ALA A 110 -10.18 12.56 5.93
CA ALA A 110 -9.23 13.65 6.13
C ALA A 110 -9.66 14.94 5.42
N ILE A 111 -10.09 14.83 4.16
CA ILE A 111 -10.60 15.97 3.38
C ILE A 111 -11.85 16.55 4.04
N LEU A 112 -12.83 15.72 4.41
CA LEU A 112 -14.08 16.16 5.04
C LEU A 112 -13.86 16.84 6.41
N ARG A 113 -12.77 16.50 7.10
CA ARG A 113 -12.36 17.16 8.37
C ARG A 113 -11.48 18.39 8.16
N GLY A 114 -11.22 18.76 6.92
CA GLY A 114 -10.44 19.96 6.56
C GLY A 114 -8.97 19.84 6.95
N MET A 115 -8.37 18.65 6.79
CA MET A 115 -6.94 18.46 6.88
C MET A 115 -6.27 18.93 5.60
N ASP A 116 -5.04 19.44 5.71
CA ASP A 116 -4.25 19.91 4.57
C ASP A 116 -3.29 18.82 4.09
N THR A 117 -2.72 18.05 5.02
CA THR A 117 -1.71 17.03 4.76
C THR A 117 -2.06 15.74 5.46
N LEU A 118 -1.85 14.64 4.75
CA LEU A 118 -2.05 13.29 5.26
C LEU A 118 -0.75 12.51 5.15
N PHE A 119 -0.27 11.98 6.27
CA PHE A 119 0.81 11.00 6.35
C PHE A 119 0.21 9.61 6.38
N PHE A 120 0.64 8.74 5.51
CA PHE A 120 0.21 7.33 5.51
C PHE A 120 1.28 6.41 6.06
N ILE A 121 0.86 5.51 6.93
CA ILE A 121 1.65 4.40 7.44
C ILE A 121 0.89 3.07 7.28
N ASP A 122 1.63 1.97 7.20
CA ASP A 122 1.09 0.62 7.34
C ASP A 122 1.25 0.13 8.78
N SER A 123 0.43 -0.85 9.19
CA SER A 123 0.40 -1.39 10.55
C SER A 123 1.63 -2.23 10.94
N ASP A 124 2.59 -2.36 10.07
CA ASP A 124 3.86 -3.06 10.24
C ASP A 124 5.07 -2.16 9.90
N VAL A 125 4.84 -0.84 9.86
CA VAL A 125 5.88 0.19 9.69
C VAL A 125 6.16 0.86 11.03
N TYR A 126 7.43 1.19 11.29
CA TYR A 126 7.89 1.82 12.53
C TYR A 126 8.71 3.07 12.22
N PRO A 127 8.67 4.14 13.04
CA PRO A 127 9.42 5.38 12.81
C PRO A 127 10.90 5.24 13.20
N ARG A 128 11.52 4.19 12.70
CA ARG A 128 12.92 3.82 12.87
C ARG A 128 13.48 3.39 11.54
N VAL A 129 14.78 3.48 11.38
CA VAL A 129 15.51 2.94 10.21
C VAL A 129 16.47 1.87 10.65
N LEU A 130 16.76 0.94 9.73
CA LEU A 130 17.81 -0.05 9.91
C LEU A 130 19.11 0.50 9.31
N LYS A 131 20.11 0.73 10.14
CA LYS A 131 21.44 1.14 9.71
C LYS A 131 22.44 -0.02 9.79
N LYS A 132 23.44 0.04 8.93
CA LYS A 132 24.57 -0.89 8.97
C LYS A 132 25.56 -0.40 10.02
N ASN A 133 25.89 -1.25 10.99
CA ASN A 133 26.90 -0.98 12.02
C ASN A 133 27.84 -2.17 12.13
N GLY A 134 28.90 -2.17 11.29
CA GLY A 134 29.75 -3.34 11.11
C GLY A 134 28.93 -4.54 10.62
N ASP A 135 29.00 -5.66 11.33
CA ASP A 135 28.27 -6.89 10.99
C ASP A 135 26.88 -6.99 11.64
N LYS A 136 26.49 -5.99 12.42
CA LYS A 136 25.20 -6.01 13.15
C LYS A 136 24.28 -4.90 12.65
N PRO A 137 23.00 -5.19 12.39
CA PRO A 137 22.01 -4.17 12.14
C PRO A 137 21.74 -3.35 13.41
N LEU A 138 21.58 -2.04 13.25
CA LEU A 138 21.21 -1.10 14.31
C LEU A 138 19.91 -0.42 13.94
N LEU A 139 18.93 -0.43 14.86
CA LEU A 139 17.70 0.36 14.74
C LEU A 139 17.91 1.75 15.35
N GLU A 140 17.64 2.78 14.57
CA GLU A 140 17.75 4.18 14.98
C GLU A 140 16.44 4.91 14.75
N ASP A 141 15.97 5.68 15.74
CA ASP A 141 14.81 6.52 15.61
C ASP A 141 15.08 7.66 14.62
N ILE A 142 14.07 7.99 13.80
CA ILE A 142 14.17 9.03 12.77
C ILE A 142 13.10 10.10 12.98
N ASP A 143 13.37 11.30 12.50
CA ASP A 143 12.35 12.34 12.36
C ASP A 143 11.49 12.05 11.12
N PHE A 144 10.50 11.14 11.26
CA PHE A 144 9.64 10.72 10.17
C PHE A 144 8.86 11.89 9.56
N PHE A 145 8.23 12.68 10.42
CA PHE A 145 7.37 13.79 9.97
C PHE A 145 8.18 14.96 9.40
N GLY A 146 9.28 15.32 10.05
CA GLY A 146 10.14 16.40 9.59
C GLY A 146 10.77 16.13 8.25
N ALA A 147 11.18 14.89 7.98
CA ALA A 147 11.71 14.49 6.69
C ALA A 147 10.69 14.72 5.55
N HIS A 148 9.44 14.30 5.73
CA HIS A 148 8.37 14.55 4.75
C HIS A 148 8.02 16.04 4.65
N LEU A 149 7.85 16.73 5.77
CA LEU A 149 7.47 18.14 5.82
C LEU A 149 8.49 19.05 5.16
N HIS A 150 9.77 18.72 5.25
CA HIS A 150 10.84 19.48 4.59
C HIS A 150 10.58 19.64 3.09
N TYR A 151 10.25 18.54 2.40
CA TYR A 151 10.02 18.56 0.95
C TYR A 151 8.61 19.04 0.58
N LEU A 152 7.59 18.75 1.37
CA LEU A 152 6.24 19.31 1.16
C LEU A 152 6.25 20.83 1.26
N ASN A 153 6.97 21.40 2.24
CA ASN A 153 7.14 22.85 2.38
C ASN A 153 8.00 23.46 1.26
N SER A 154 8.83 22.66 0.59
CA SER A 154 9.66 23.06 -0.55
C SER A 154 8.97 22.91 -1.91
N GLY A 155 7.67 22.55 -1.92
CA GLY A 155 6.84 22.51 -3.13
C GLY A 155 6.52 21.13 -3.66
N ALA A 156 6.96 20.05 -3.02
CA ALA A 156 6.45 18.71 -3.33
C ALA A 156 4.98 18.61 -2.90
N GLN A 157 4.15 17.99 -3.73
CA GLN A 157 2.76 17.70 -3.37
C GLN A 157 2.62 16.30 -2.76
N VAL A 158 3.54 15.41 -3.12
CA VAL A 158 3.63 14.05 -2.58
C VAL A 158 5.08 13.76 -2.24
N THR A 159 5.31 13.14 -1.10
CA THR A 159 6.62 12.62 -0.69
C THR A 159 6.48 11.16 -0.32
N THR A 160 7.49 10.37 -0.63
CA THR A 160 7.54 8.94 -0.38
C THR A 160 8.98 8.50 -0.12
N GLY A 161 9.17 7.26 0.26
CA GLY A 161 10.48 6.61 0.35
C GLY A 161 10.32 5.10 0.27
N GLU A 162 11.41 4.37 0.32
CA GLU A 162 11.41 2.90 0.39
C GLU A 162 11.24 2.44 1.85
N TYR A 163 11.54 1.18 2.13
CA TYR A 163 11.53 0.61 3.47
C TYR A 163 12.90 -0.01 3.79
N SER A 164 13.29 0.03 5.06
CA SER A 164 14.35 -0.81 5.59
C SER A 164 13.77 -2.05 6.28
N GLY A 165 14.61 -3.07 6.51
CA GLY A 165 14.18 -4.36 7.02
C GLY A 165 14.14 -5.44 5.95
N TYR A 166 13.42 -6.54 6.18
CA TYR A 166 13.28 -7.60 5.19
C TYR A 166 12.22 -7.26 4.14
N ASN A 167 12.61 -7.43 2.87
CA ASN A 167 11.68 -7.18 1.76
C ASN A 167 10.57 -8.23 1.69
N ILE A 168 9.44 -7.86 1.08
CA ILE A 168 8.33 -8.79 0.78
C ILE A 168 8.76 -9.90 -0.20
N LEU A 169 9.81 -9.67 -0.98
CA LEU A 169 10.48 -10.69 -1.76
C LEU A 169 11.59 -11.29 -0.87
N PRO A 170 11.35 -12.46 -0.22
CA PRO A 170 12.33 -13.04 0.67
C PRO A 170 13.54 -13.56 -0.10
N HIS A 171 14.66 -13.73 0.59
CA HIS A 171 15.85 -14.32 -0.02
C HIS A 171 15.53 -15.72 -0.56
N ALA A 172 15.81 -15.92 -1.84
CA ALA A 172 15.63 -17.20 -2.51
C ALA A 172 16.62 -17.31 -3.66
N SER A 173 17.06 -18.52 -3.98
CA SER A 173 17.94 -18.80 -5.11
C SER A 173 17.42 -20.02 -5.84
N PHE A 174 16.74 -19.77 -6.97
CA PHE A 174 16.25 -20.81 -7.86
C PHE A 174 16.27 -20.31 -9.31
N ASP A 175 16.36 -21.26 -10.23
CA ASP A 175 16.38 -20.96 -11.64
C ASP A 175 15.14 -20.27 -12.14
N GLY A 176 14.60 -19.61 -12.67
CA GLY A 176 13.27 -19.05 -12.96
C GLY A 176 12.85 -17.84 -12.11
N MET A 177 13.71 -17.34 -11.19
CA MET A 177 13.37 -16.15 -10.42
C MET A 177 13.11 -14.92 -11.32
N ALA A 178 13.92 -14.72 -12.37
CA ALA A 178 13.71 -13.62 -13.31
C ALA A 178 12.39 -13.78 -14.08
N ASP A 179 12.06 -14.99 -14.47
CA ASP A 179 10.78 -15.32 -15.12
C ASP A 179 9.60 -15.05 -14.17
N LEU A 180 9.69 -15.50 -12.92
CA LEU A 180 8.67 -15.22 -11.91
C LEU A 180 8.44 -13.71 -11.75
N LEU A 181 9.51 -12.93 -11.56
CA LEU A 181 9.42 -11.49 -11.39
C LEU A 181 8.85 -10.77 -12.62
N THR A 182 9.16 -11.28 -13.81
CA THR A 182 8.58 -10.79 -15.07
C THR A 182 7.09 -11.09 -15.13
N GLY A 183 6.68 -12.31 -14.82
CA GLY A 183 5.29 -12.73 -14.83
C GLY A 183 4.41 -12.00 -13.83
N VAL A 184 4.92 -11.71 -12.61
CA VAL A 184 4.20 -10.90 -11.62
C VAL A 184 4.43 -9.38 -11.78
N GLN A 185 5.13 -8.95 -12.83
CA GLN A 185 5.46 -7.56 -13.13
C GLN A 185 6.19 -6.84 -11.98
N LYS A 186 7.27 -7.46 -11.53
CA LYS A 186 8.19 -6.97 -10.50
C LYS A 186 9.67 -7.01 -10.97
N GLN A 187 9.90 -6.87 -12.28
CA GLN A 187 11.25 -6.95 -12.87
C GLN A 187 12.24 -5.96 -12.23
N SER A 188 11.77 -4.78 -11.84
CA SER A 188 12.59 -3.79 -11.14
C SER A 188 13.15 -4.30 -9.81
N MET A 189 12.54 -5.34 -9.23
CA MET A 189 13.03 -5.99 -8.02
C MET A 189 14.21 -6.93 -8.27
N LEU A 190 14.46 -7.33 -9.52
CA LEU A 190 15.54 -8.27 -9.84
C LEU A 190 16.92 -7.72 -9.49
N GLU A 191 17.20 -6.46 -9.89
CA GLU A 191 18.48 -5.81 -9.56
C GLU A 191 18.60 -5.57 -8.05
N TYR A 192 17.51 -5.16 -7.42
CA TYR A 192 17.41 -5.04 -5.98
C TYR A 192 17.71 -6.38 -5.29
N TRP A 193 17.06 -7.46 -5.71
CA TRP A 193 17.24 -8.80 -5.17
C TRP A 193 18.68 -9.30 -5.35
N LYS A 194 19.32 -9.09 -6.51
CA LYS A 194 20.71 -9.42 -6.75
C LYS A 194 21.64 -8.67 -5.79
N LYS A 195 21.45 -7.36 -5.61
CA LYS A 195 22.24 -6.54 -4.70
C LYS A 195 22.02 -6.91 -3.22
N SER A 196 20.80 -7.21 -2.85
CA SER A 196 20.43 -7.56 -1.48
C SER A 196 20.74 -9.00 -1.10
N SER A 197 21.09 -9.86 -2.07
CA SER A 197 21.48 -11.25 -1.82
C SER A 197 22.72 -11.36 -0.90
N GLU A 198 23.64 -10.39 -0.99
CA GLU A 198 24.80 -10.30 -0.10
C GLU A 198 24.40 -10.11 1.38
N HIS A 199 23.24 -9.51 1.63
CA HIS A 199 22.68 -9.24 2.94
C HIS A 199 21.37 -10.03 3.19
N ARG A 200 21.13 -11.11 2.45
CA ARG A 200 19.94 -11.95 2.56
C ARG A 200 18.62 -11.15 2.48
N CYS A 201 18.56 -10.24 1.53
CA CYS A 201 17.42 -9.33 1.30
C CYS A 201 17.11 -8.37 2.47
N LEU A 202 18.06 -8.13 3.36
CA LEU A 202 17.94 -7.10 4.38
C LEU A 202 18.34 -5.73 3.80
N ILE A 203 17.43 -4.78 3.88
CA ILE A 203 17.61 -3.42 3.38
C ILE A 203 18.02 -2.50 4.51
N PHE A 204 18.99 -1.67 4.24
CA PHE A 204 19.45 -0.65 5.17
C PHE A 204 19.12 0.75 4.66
N GLN A 205 18.95 1.68 5.59
CA GLN A 205 18.95 3.10 5.28
C GLN A 205 20.32 3.51 4.70
N GLU A 206 20.30 4.24 3.60
CA GLU A 206 21.49 4.84 3.04
C GLU A 206 22.09 5.87 4.01
N GLU A 207 23.42 5.98 4.08
CA GLU A 207 24.10 6.93 4.95
C GLU A 207 23.85 8.39 4.54
N GLN A 208 23.78 8.63 3.24
CA GLN A 208 23.53 9.94 2.64
C GLN A 208 22.36 9.81 1.63
N PRO A 209 21.13 9.77 2.12
CA PRO A 209 19.99 9.64 1.22
C PRO A 209 19.81 10.90 0.37
N GLU A 210 19.72 10.71 -0.93
CA GLU A 210 19.44 11.79 -1.88
C GLU A 210 17.96 11.81 -2.24
N ALA A 211 17.34 12.97 -2.14
CA ALA A 211 15.98 13.15 -2.63
C ALA A 211 15.97 13.27 -4.16
N LYS A 212 15.00 12.61 -4.78
CA LYS A 212 14.87 12.61 -6.25
C LYS A 212 13.41 12.64 -6.68
N PRO A 213 13.10 13.25 -7.84
CA PRO A 213 11.77 13.11 -8.42
C PRO A 213 11.41 11.63 -8.63
N CYS A 214 10.19 11.25 -8.32
CA CYS A 214 9.75 9.87 -8.50
C CYS A 214 8.34 9.77 -9.08
N LYS A 215 8.01 8.57 -9.58
CA LYS A 215 6.69 8.21 -10.10
C LYS A 215 6.10 7.00 -9.35
N LYS A 216 6.76 6.60 -8.27
CA LYS A 216 6.37 5.48 -7.44
C LYS A 216 6.05 6.03 -6.06
N VAL A 217 4.96 5.60 -5.48
CA VAL A 217 4.62 5.86 -4.09
C VAL A 217 4.47 4.55 -3.34
N LEU A 218 4.78 4.56 -2.07
CA LEU A 218 4.57 3.43 -1.15
C LEU A 218 3.57 3.85 -0.09
N GLY A 219 2.48 3.12 -0.02
CA GLY A 219 1.33 3.48 0.79
C GLY A 219 1.59 3.56 2.30
N GLY A 220 2.61 2.88 2.82
CA GLY A 220 2.99 2.90 4.23
C GLY A 220 4.17 3.84 4.56
N ASN A 221 4.70 4.57 3.57
CA ASN A 221 5.74 5.59 3.72
C ASN A 221 5.49 6.74 2.75
N MET A 222 4.45 7.51 3.01
CA MET A 222 4.00 8.58 2.13
C MET A 222 3.42 9.75 2.92
N ALA A 223 3.65 10.98 2.44
CA ALA A 223 2.86 12.12 2.83
C ALA A 223 2.35 12.84 1.58
N ILE A 224 1.09 13.31 1.63
CA ILE A 224 0.42 13.93 0.51
C ILE A 224 -0.32 15.20 0.95
N GLN A 225 -0.19 16.27 0.18
CA GLN A 225 -1.06 17.42 0.28
C GLN A 225 -2.43 17.04 -0.26
N LEU A 226 -3.47 17.12 0.55
CA LEU A 226 -4.80 16.64 0.18
C LEU A 226 -5.42 17.39 -1.00
N SER A 227 -4.98 18.62 -1.25
CA SER A 227 -5.35 19.38 -2.45
C SER A 227 -4.94 18.69 -3.77
N ALA A 228 -3.96 17.78 -3.76
CA ALA A 228 -3.59 17.00 -4.94
C ALA A 228 -4.73 16.11 -5.43
N PHE A 229 -5.62 15.66 -4.54
CA PHE A 229 -6.77 14.83 -4.90
C PHE A 229 -7.86 15.56 -5.69
N SER A 230 -7.80 16.89 -5.82
CA SER A 230 -8.65 17.61 -6.78
C SER A 230 -8.31 17.28 -8.25
N GLN A 231 -7.10 16.76 -8.51
CA GLN A 231 -6.60 16.40 -9.83
C GLN A 231 -6.34 14.90 -9.97
N LEU A 232 -6.29 14.15 -8.87
CA LEU A 232 -6.03 12.72 -8.85
C LEU A 232 -7.32 11.92 -8.64
N PRO A 233 -7.45 10.73 -9.22
CA PRO A 233 -8.43 9.76 -8.77
C PRO A 233 -8.06 9.31 -7.34
N PRO A 234 -9.01 8.70 -6.60
CA PRO A 234 -8.69 8.17 -5.28
C PRO A 234 -7.85 6.90 -5.41
N PHE A 235 -7.36 6.40 -4.29
CA PHE A 235 -6.81 5.04 -4.25
C PHE A 235 -7.83 4.04 -4.77
N PHE A 236 -7.37 3.11 -5.59
CA PHE A 236 -8.21 2.09 -6.19
C PHE A 236 -7.48 0.74 -6.27
N SER A 237 -8.17 -0.32 -5.94
CA SER A 237 -7.78 -1.69 -6.21
C SER A 237 -9.00 -2.54 -6.57
N SER A 238 -8.83 -3.43 -7.54
CA SER A 238 -9.86 -4.40 -7.92
C SER A 238 -9.76 -5.70 -7.11
N HIS A 239 -10.62 -6.63 -7.41
CA HIS A 239 -10.64 -7.99 -6.88
C HIS A 239 -11.10 -8.97 -7.97
N TYR A 240 -10.88 -10.26 -7.75
CA TYR A 240 -11.42 -11.33 -8.61
C TYR A 240 -11.76 -12.56 -7.78
N THR A 241 -12.55 -13.44 -8.36
CA THR A 241 -12.95 -14.70 -7.70
C THR A 241 -12.49 -15.88 -8.54
N LEU A 242 -11.83 -16.83 -7.93
CA LEU A 242 -11.41 -18.10 -8.51
C LEU A 242 -11.89 -19.24 -7.62
N ASP A 243 -12.65 -20.18 -8.19
CA ASP A 243 -13.19 -21.35 -7.48
C ASP A 243 -13.96 -21.01 -6.17
N GLY A 244 -14.72 -19.89 -6.21
CA GLY A 244 -15.47 -19.38 -5.06
C GLY A 244 -14.63 -18.63 -4.00
N VAL A 245 -13.32 -18.52 -4.20
CA VAL A 245 -12.40 -17.77 -3.31
C VAL A 245 -12.16 -16.39 -3.87
N LEU A 246 -12.35 -15.36 -3.04
CA LEU A 246 -12.10 -13.97 -3.37
C LEU A 246 -10.62 -13.62 -3.18
N PHE A 247 -10.01 -13.00 -4.19
CA PHE A 247 -8.65 -12.48 -4.16
C PHE A 247 -8.65 -10.96 -4.36
N LEU A 248 -7.88 -10.26 -3.53
CA LEU A 248 -7.68 -8.82 -3.66
C LEU A 248 -6.47 -8.52 -4.54
N CYS A 249 -6.64 -7.59 -5.48
CA CYS A 249 -5.52 -7.03 -6.24
C CYS A 249 -4.71 -6.09 -5.33
N ARG A 250 -3.38 -6.18 -5.41
CA ARG A 250 -2.47 -5.29 -4.68
C ARG A 250 -2.01 -4.13 -5.56
N GLY A 251 -1.38 -3.13 -4.96
CA GLY A 251 -0.68 -2.06 -5.67
C GLY A 251 -1.58 -0.86 -5.99
N GLU A 252 -2.50 -0.53 -5.10
CA GLU A 252 -3.29 0.70 -5.13
C GLU A 252 -2.40 1.95 -5.08
N ASP A 253 -1.29 1.87 -4.36
CA ASP A 253 -0.23 2.86 -4.31
C ASP A 253 0.53 2.98 -5.65
N THR A 254 0.86 1.85 -6.27
CA THR A 254 1.48 1.81 -7.60
C THR A 254 0.56 2.46 -8.66
N MET A 255 -0.75 2.20 -8.58
CA MET A 255 -1.74 2.82 -9.47
C MET A 255 -1.82 4.34 -9.24
N LEU A 256 -1.87 4.78 -7.98
CA LEU A 256 -1.85 6.20 -7.65
C LEU A 256 -0.57 6.86 -8.18
N GLY A 257 0.59 6.20 -8.08
CA GLY A 257 1.85 6.69 -8.62
C GLY A 257 1.82 6.94 -10.14
N LEU A 258 1.11 6.09 -10.90
CA LEU A 258 0.89 6.32 -12.33
C LEU A 258 0.04 7.58 -12.58
N GLU A 259 -1.02 7.76 -11.83
CA GLU A 259 -1.91 8.91 -11.99
C GLU A 259 -1.22 10.22 -11.55
N ILE A 260 -0.38 10.19 -10.50
CA ILE A 260 0.51 11.29 -10.09
C ILE A 260 1.41 11.68 -11.27
N ALA A 261 2.04 10.70 -11.92
CA ALA A 261 2.94 10.95 -13.04
C ALA A 261 2.21 11.57 -14.26
N LYS A 262 0.97 11.13 -14.53
CA LYS A 262 0.13 11.66 -15.63
C LYS A 262 -0.40 13.06 -15.31
N GLY A 263 -0.80 13.29 -14.06
CA GLY A 263 -1.38 14.56 -13.60
C GLY A 263 -0.38 15.69 -13.41
N GLY A 264 0.91 15.45 -13.61
CA GLY A 264 1.94 16.47 -13.40
C GLY A 264 2.12 16.86 -11.93
N ILE A 265 1.66 16.02 -10.99
CA ILE A 265 1.82 16.21 -9.56
C ILE A 265 3.28 16.01 -9.16
N THR A 266 3.83 16.96 -8.42
CA THR A 266 5.22 16.88 -7.95
C THR A 266 5.36 15.83 -6.87
N CYS A 267 6.03 14.72 -7.19
CA CYS A 267 6.34 13.64 -6.26
C CYS A 267 7.84 13.50 -6.03
N THR A 268 8.25 13.41 -4.78
CA THR A 268 9.67 13.29 -4.37
C THR A 268 9.87 12.03 -3.52
N ASP A 269 10.79 11.18 -3.94
CA ASP A 269 11.39 10.16 -3.08
C ASP A 269 12.41 10.86 -2.18
N ILE A 270 12.16 10.85 -0.88
CA ILE A 270 12.98 11.57 0.09
C ILE A 270 14.15 10.76 0.64
N GLY A 271 14.33 9.54 0.15
CA GLY A 271 15.38 8.64 0.59
C GLY A 271 15.24 8.14 2.04
N LEU A 272 14.08 8.34 2.67
CA LEU A 272 13.79 7.86 4.02
C LEU A 272 13.18 6.47 3.96
N ASN A 273 13.83 5.50 4.63
CA ASN A 273 13.45 4.08 4.60
C ASN A 273 13.08 3.58 6.00
N PRO A 274 11.88 3.91 6.53
CA PRO A 274 11.45 3.43 7.84
C PRO A 274 11.41 1.89 7.86
N LEU A 275 11.59 1.32 9.05
CA LEU A 275 11.53 -0.13 9.24
C LEU A 275 10.13 -0.66 8.89
N HIS A 276 10.10 -1.61 7.98
CA HIS A 276 8.91 -2.37 7.65
C HIS A 276 9.11 -3.82 8.08
N ASP A 277 8.44 -4.24 9.14
CA ASP A 277 8.48 -5.62 9.61
C ASP A 277 7.47 -6.49 8.84
N THR A 278 7.77 -6.68 7.56
CA THR A 278 6.92 -7.36 6.58
C THR A 278 6.40 -8.72 7.06
N TYR A 279 7.21 -9.44 7.83
CA TYR A 279 6.88 -10.78 8.32
C TYR A 279 6.47 -10.82 9.79
N LYS A 280 6.42 -9.66 10.46
CA LYS A 280 6.10 -9.50 11.90
C LYS A 280 7.00 -10.35 12.80
N ASN A 281 8.24 -10.52 12.42
CA ASN A 281 9.19 -11.40 13.11
C ASN A 281 10.65 -10.85 13.06
N PHE A 282 10.83 -9.55 12.77
CA PHE A 282 12.16 -8.96 12.76
C PHE A 282 12.84 -9.12 14.14
N PRO A 283 14.12 -9.54 14.26
CA PRO A 283 15.10 -9.66 13.17
C PRO A 283 15.26 -11.07 12.56
N VAL A 284 14.29 -11.96 12.71
CA VAL A 284 14.37 -13.31 12.14
C VAL A 284 14.29 -13.26 10.62
N GLU A 285 15.26 -13.87 9.96
CA GLU A 285 15.31 -13.94 8.50
C GLU A 285 14.15 -14.76 7.93
N PRO A 286 13.36 -14.23 6.98
CA PRO A 286 12.28 -14.99 6.36
C PRO A 286 12.83 -16.10 5.46
N ASN A 287 12.43 -17.34 5.72
CA ASN A 287 12.83 -18.51 4.96
C ASN A 287 11.71 -18.98 4.02
N LEU A 288 11.79 -18.61 2.74
CA LEU A 288 10.78 -18.99 1.74
C LEU A 288 10.74 -20.51 1.50
N ARG A 289 11.87 -21.20 1.66
CA ARG A 289 11.95 -22.64 1.38
C ARG A 289 11.22 -23.49 2.43
N ASP A 290 11.41 -23.16 3.70
CA ASP A 290 11.04 -24.06 4.79
C ASP A 290 9.95 -23.49 5.71
N ASP A 291 9.67 -22.16 5.64
CA ASP A 291 8.66 -21.52 6.49
C ASP A 291 7.33 -21.34 5.74
N LYS A 292 6.32 -22.07 6.22
CA LYS A 292 4.98 -22.02 5.64
C LYS A 292 4.34 -20.64 5.75
N SER A 293 4.58 -19.88 6.81
CA SER A 293 4.01 -18.55 6.98
C SER A 293 4.60 -17.55 5.96
N VAL A 294 5.89 -17.68 5.68
CA VAL A 294 6.57 -16.91 4.62
C VAL A 294 6.06 -17.32 3.24
N GLN A 295 5.88 -18.62 2.99
CA GLN A 295 5.28 -19.12 1.74
C GLN A 295 3.86 -18.60 1.54
N ASP A 296 3.01 -18.64 2.58
CA ASP A 296 1.65 -18.15 2.50
C ASP A 296 1.61 -16.64 2.20
N ARG A 297 2.43 -15.84 2.89
CA ARG A 297 2.52 -14.40 2.63
C ARG A 297 3.00 -14.11 1.21
N PHE A 298 4.01 -14.83 0.73
CA PHE A 298 4.52 -14.67 -0.63
C PHE A 298 3.53 -15.12 -1.69
N TYR A 299 2.79 -16.22 -1.45
CA TYR A 299 1.70 -16.66 -2.31
C TYR A 299 0.63 -15.57 -2.48
N TYR A 300 0.18 -14.96 -1.38
CA TYR A 300 -0.78 -13.87 -1.43
C TYR A 300 -0.22 -12.60 -2.09
N ALA A 301 1.08 -12.36 -1.99
CA ALA A 301 1.73 -11.30 -2.74
C ALA A 301 1.67 -11.58 -4.25
N CYS A 302 2.03 -12.78 -4.68
CA CYS A 302 1.99 -13.19 -6.09
C CYS A 302 0.57 -13.09 -6.67
N THR A 303 -0.46 -13.64 -5.98
CA THR A 303 -1.85 -13.58 -6.44
C THR A 303 -2.37 -12.16 -6.53
N GLY A 304 -1.99 -11.29 -5.59
CA GLY A 304 -2.36 -9.87 -5.61
C GLY A 304 -1.66 -9.09 -6.74
N TRP A 305 -0.40 -9.40 -7.04
CA TRP A 305 0.33 -8.76 -8.14
C TRP A 305 -0.22 -9.18 -9.51
N VAL A 306 -0.43 -10.48 -9.76
CA VAL A 306 -1.06 -10.90 -11.01
C VAL A 306 -2.46 -10.33 -11.18
N GLY A 307 -3.20 -10.17 -10.08
CA GLY A 307 -4.51 -9.53 -10.07
C GLY A 307 -4.49 -8.08 -10.53
N ARG A 308 -3.45 -7.33 -10.17
CA ARG A 308 -3.24 -5.93 -10.56
C ARG A 308 -2.85 -5.77 -12.04
N ASN A 309 -2.05 -6.70 -12.57
CA ASN A 309 -1.36 -6.54 -13.85
C ASN A 309 -2.26 -6.11 -15.01
N PRO A 310 -3.49 -6.63 -15.21
CA PRO A 310 -4.32 -6.22 -16.33
C PRO A 310 -4.62 -4.72 -16.35
N LEU A 311 -5.16 -4.19 -15.24
CA LEU A 311 -5.49 -2.77 -15.15
C LEU A 311 -4.23 -1.88 -15.19
N PHE A 312 -3.15 -2.32 -14.55
CA PHE A 312 -1.88 -1.60 -14.54
C PHE A 312 -1.31 -1.44 -15.96
N ASN A 313 -1.33 -2.50 -16.77
CA ASN A 313 -0.87 -2.44 -18.17
C ASN A 313 -1.80 -1.60 -19.05
N TYR A 314 -3.12 -1.66 -18.82
CA TYR A 314 -4.07 -0.77 -19.49
C TYR A 314 -3.77 0.71 -19.18
N LEU A 315 -3.55 1.05 -17.92
CA LEU A 315 -3.22 2.42 -17.52
C LEU A 315 -1.86 2.89 -18.04
N LEU A 316 -0.90 1.99 -18.23
CA LEU A 316 0.39 2.29 -18.86
C LEU A 316 0.27 2.51 -20.38
N GLY A 317 -0.81 2.05 -21.02
CA GLY A 317 -0.97 2.09 -22.47
C GLY A 317 -0.12 1.03 -23.20
N ASN A 318 0.19 -0.07 -22.52
CA ASN A 318 0.93 -1.18 -23.13
C ASN A 318 0.06 -1.95 -24.15
N ASP A 319 0.72 -2.66 -25.09
CA ASP A 319 0.06 -3.69 -25.87
C ASP A 319 -0.39 -4.81 -24.93
N LEU A 320 -1.70 -4.94 -24.74
CA LEU A 320 -2.28 -5.82 -23.74
C LEU A 320 -2.15 -7.30 -24.11
N GLU A 321 -2.28 -7.64 -25.40
CA GLU A 321 -2.19 -9.02 -25.88
C GLU A 321 -0.76 -9.53 -25.76
N ALA A 322 0.19 -8.82 -26.38
CA ALA A 322 1.60 -9.19 -26.32
C ALA A 322 2.14 -9.20 -24.87
N THR A 323 1.69 -8.25 -24.03
CA THR A 323 2.08 -8.21 -22.62
C THR A 323 1.53 -9.41 -21.84
N ARG A 324 0.26 -9.76 -22.07
CA ARG A 324 -0.37 -10.92 -21.43
C ARG A 324 0.34 -12.22 -21.79
N GLU A 325 0.60 -12.44 -23.07
CA GLU A 325 1.28 -13.65 -23.55
C GLU A 325 2.67 -13.78 -22.93
N HIS A 326 3.47 -12.74 -23.04
CA HIS A 326 4.83 -12.73 -22.48
C HIS A 326 4.85 -12.95 -20.96
N GLN A 327 4.00 -12.24 -20.22
CA GLN A 327 3.91 -12.42 -18.76
C GLN A 327 3.45 -13.82 -18.38
N ARG A 328 2.50 -14.40 -19.14
CA ARG A 328 1.98 -15.73 -18.89
C ARG A 328 3.04 -16.81 -19.05
N GLU A 329 3.81 -16.76 -20.15
CA GLU A 329 4.91 -17.68 -20.40
C GLU A 329 6.00 -17.61 -19.32
N CYS A 330 6.41 -16.39 -18.96
CA CYS A 330 7.37 -16.18 -17.89
C CYS A 330 6.83 -16.70 -16.55
N LEU A 331 5.56 -16.40 -16.24
CA LEU A 331 4.94 -16.84 -15.00
C LEU A 331 4.88 -18.37 -14.91
N GLU A 332 4.54 -19.06 -15.96
CA GLU A 332 4.47 -20.53 -16.02
C GLU A 332 5.83 -21.16 -15.65
N ARG A 333 6.93 -20.69 -16.29
CA ARG A 333 8.29 -21.17 -15.98
C ARG A 333 8.71 -20.82 -14.56
N GLY A 334 8.49 -19.58 -14.14
CA GLY A 334 8.89 -19.11 -12.82
C GLY A 334 8.15 -19.79 -11.69
N LEU A 335 6.84 -20.07 -11.84
CA LEU A 335 6.04 -20.77 -10.84
C LEU A 335 6.40 -22.25 -10.73
N ALA A 336 6.72 -22.92 -11.83
CA ALA A 336 7.18 -24.31 -11.79
C ALA A 336 8.48 -24.42 -10.96
N SER A 337 9.45 -23.54 -11.22
CA SER A 337 10.71 -23.48 -10.46
C SER A 337 10.49 -23.10 -8.99
N LEU A 338 9.58 -22.16 -8.72
CA LEU A 338 9.25 -21.77 -7.34
C LEU A 338 8.58 -22.93 -6.56
N ALA A 339 7.65 -23.64 -7.20
CA ALA A 339 6.96 -24.78 -6.60
C ALA A 339 7.95 -25.91 -6.26
N GLU A 340 8.91 -26.18 -7.14
CA GLU A 340 9.98 -27.13 -6.89
C GLU A 340 10.89 -26.67 -5.73
N TYR A 341 11.35 -25.42 -5.77
CA TYR A 341 12.24 -24.85 -4.74
C TYR A 341 11.63 -24.88 -3.34
N THR A 342 10.33 -24.60 -3.22
CA THR A 342 9.61 -24.56 -1.94
C THR A 342 8.98 -25.90 -1.54
N GLY A 343 8.96 -26.87 -2.44
CA GLY A 343 8.20 -28.12 -2.25
C GLY A 343 6.67 -27.89 -2.17
N ASN A 344 6.17 -26.72 -2.59
CA ASN A 344 4.78 -26.32 -2.42
C ASN A 344 4.07 -26.12 -3.79
N PRO A 345 3.31 -27.14 -4.25
CA PRO A 345 2.65 -27.11 -5.55
C PRO A 345 1.55 -26.04 -5.67
N ARG A 346 1.12 -25.43 -4.55
CA ARG A 346 0.14 -24.34 -4.53
C ARG A 346 0.56 -23.16 -5.42
N PHE A 347 1.87 -22.90 -5.52
CA PHE A 347 2.37 -21.80 -6.36
C PHE A 347 1.99 -21.95 -7.82
N ASN A 348 1.90 -23.17 -8.37
CA ASN A 348 1.42 -23.39 -9.74
C ASN A 348 -0.01 -22.87 -9.95
N GLY A 349 -0.81 -22.79 -8.88
CA GLY A 349 -2.17 -22.25 -8.94
C GLY A 349 -2.21 -20.75 -9.26
N VAL A 350 -1.13 -20.00 -9.06
CA VAL A 350 -1.07 -18.56 -9.39
C VAL A 350 -1.28 -18.30 -10.88
N LEU A 351 -0.97 -19.26 -11.76
CA LEU A 351 -1.24 -19.14 -13.19
C LEU A 351 -2.75 -19.05 -13.48
N LYS A 352 -3.59 -19.80 -12.77
CA LYS A 352 -5.05 -19.67 -12.87
C LYS A 352 -5.54 -18.31 -12.39
N ASN A 353 -4.96 -17.80 -11.30
CA ASN A 353 -5.24 -16.45 -10.81
C ASN A 353 -4.92 -15.39 -11.88
N PHE A 354 -3.79 -15.53 -12.56
CA PHE A 354 -3.41 -14.68 -13.70
C PHE A 354 -4.45 -14.71 -14.81
N ASP A 355 -4.83 -15.91 -15.28
CA ASP A 355 -5.79 -16.05 -16.38
C ASP A 355 -7.17 -15.44 -16.03
N VAL A 356 -7.68 -15.66 -14.81
CA VAL A 356 -8.95 -15.09 -14.35
C VAL A 356 -8.86 -13.57 -14.21
N SER A 357 -7.75 -13.03 -13.70
CA SER A 357 -7.58 -11.59 -13.55
C SER A 357 -7.54 -10.88 -14.92
N TRP A 358 -6.85 -11.43 -15.90
CA TRP A 358 -6.84 -10.90 -17.27
C TRP A 358 -8.20 -10.99 -17.93
N GLY A 359 -8.96 -12.04 -17.69
CA GLY A 359 -10.37 -12.15 -18.13
C GLY A 359 -11.32 -11.14 -17.47
N SER A 360 -10.89 -10.49 -16.39
CA SER A 360 -11.66 -9.49 -15.65
C SER A 360 -11.33 -8.04 -16.02
N LEU A 361 -10.47 -7.80 -17.00
CA LEU A 361 -9.94 -6.46 -17.33
C LEU A 361 -11.02 -5.42 -17.60
N ASP A 362 -12.03 -5.75 -18.44
CA ASP A 362 -13.10 -4.81 -18.79
C ASP A 362 -13.88 -4.37 -17.54
N ARG A 363 -14.12 -5.29 -16.61
CA ARG A 363 -14.74 -4.99 -15.33
C ARG A 363 -13.87 -4.03 -14.51
N TYR A 364 -12.57 -4.28 -14.42
CA TYR A 364 -11.63 -3.42 -13.68
C TYR A 364 -11.60 -1.99 -14.25
N ILE A 365 -11.58 -1.86 -15.58
CA ILE A 365 -11.62 -0.56 -16.26
C ILE A 365 -12.92 0.18 -15.93
N ASN A 366 -14.05 -0.52 -15.99
CA ASN A 366 -15.35 0.07 -15.69
C ASN A 366 -15.45 0.51 -14.22
N GLU A 367 -15.02 -0.32 -13.28
CA GLU A 367 -14.97 0.01 -11.84
C GLU A 367 -14.09 1.23 -11.58
N PHE A 368 -12.88 1.26 -12.15
CA PHE A 368 -11.97 2.41 -12.01
C PHE A 368 -12.57 3.71 -12.55
N LYS A 369 -13.22 3.67 -13.73
CA LYS A 369 -13.90 4.82 -14.31
C LYS A 369 -15.07 5.31 -13.45
N GLN A 370 -15.86 4.38 -12.89
CA GLN A 370 -16.98 4.72 -12.01
C GLN A 370 -16.50 5.39 -10.72
N VAL A 371 -15.49 4.82 -10.07
CA VAL A 371 -14.89 5.39 -8.85
C VAL A 371 -14.28 6.76 -9.13
N SER A 372 -13.53 6.91 -10.22
CA SER A 372 -12.93 8.19 -10.61
C SER A 372 -14.00 9.27 -10.90
N LYS A 373 -15.10 8.88 -11.55
CA LYS A 373 -16.22 9.81 -11.80
C LYS A 373 -16.91 10.24 -10.52
N ALA A 374 -17.21 9.30 -9.62
CA ALA A 374 -17.82 9.58 -8.33
C ALA A 374 -16.90 10.44 -7.44
N TRP A 375 -15.60 10.18 -7.48
CA TRP A 375 -14.59 10.99 -6.78
C TRP A 375 -14.52 12.42 -7.31
N LYS A 376 -14.62 12.60 -8.61
CA LYS A 376 -14.69 13.94 -9.20
C LYS A 376 -15.93 14.69 -8.72
N GLU A 377 -17.11 14.06 -8.71
CA GLU A 377 -18.33 14.67 -8.19
C GLU A 377 -18.16 15.08 -6.71
N PHE A 378 -17.53 14.23 -5.90
CA PHE A 378 -17.17 14.55 -4.52
C PHE A 378 -16.31 15.80 -4.43
N ASN A 379 -15.21 15.88 -5.20
CA ASN A 379 -14.32 17.05 -5.20
C ASN A 379 -15.01 18.34 -5.66
N ASP A 380 -15.94 18.25 -6.64
CA ASP A 380 -16.68 19.40 -7.14
C ASP A 380 -17.68 19.96 -6.10
N ARG A 381 -17.89 19.26 -4.96
CA ARG A 381 -18.82 19.62 -3.88
C ARG A 381 -18.13 20.01 -2.57
N ILE A 382 -16.81 19.90 -2.50
CA ILE A 382 -15.99 20.33 -1.35
C ILE A 382 -15.48 21.74 -1.59
#